data_428010ddc4b292d8e68d4fa6ca6a6756
#
_entry.id   428010ddc4b292d8e68d4fa6ca6a6756
#
_cell.length_a   1.000
_cell.length_b   1.000
_cell.length_c   1.000
_cell.angle_alpha   90.00
_cell.angle_beta   90.00
_cell.angle_gamma   90.00
#
_symmetry.space_group_name_H-M   'P 1'
#
loop_
_entity.id
_entity.type
_entity.pdbx_description
1 polymer ?
#
loop_
_entity_poly.entity_id
_entity_poly.type
_entity_poly.pdbx_seq_one_letter_code
_entity_poly.pdbx_strand_id
1 'polypeptide(L)'
;VRGVFNSKAASHDKGQHFRLLDVDDWPLFIRVNQNTGIQKEIAERLGKIYHEAGFRFVYFDGAEDVPMPYWYNVSRSQMIVYNEMKPTPLFAEGALKSHYGWHILSRGNAFDIFPPERIRPAMKKYTLRCAEQIAKDFTSVNFGWVNYLAPNDKTIGMQPDMYEYICSKAVAWNSPISLVGNLKELQNHPRTEDNLRVIKMWEEVKLQGVLTDKQKELLKNPEQEYLLMKDKKGNYQLYPYRQITKDDEKPIRAFIFQKAGRTCIIYWHMNGTGQLTLDIEKN
;
A
#
# COMPACT_ATOMS: atom_id res chain seq x y z
N VAL A 1 4.56 21.46 13.08
CA VAL A 1 5.10 20.93 14.33
C VAL A 1 6.27 21.75 14.87
N ARG A 2 7.07 22.43 14.01
CA ARG A 2 8.13 23.35 14.47
C ARG A 2 7.66 24.46 15.40
N GLY A 3 6.40 24.91 15.29
CA GLY A 3 5.82 25.95 16.14
C GLY A 3 5.52 25.52 17.59
N VAL A 4 5.63 24.25 17.89
CA VAL A 4 5.33 23.71 19.23
C VAL A 4 6.53 23.80 20.18
N PHE A 5 7.75 24.00 19.65
CA PHE A 5 9.00 23.99 20.43
C PHE A 5 9.06 25.06 21.54
N ASN A 6 8.35 26.17 21.36
CA ASN A 6 8.31 27.27 22.34
C ASN A 6 7.00 27.33 23.12
N SER A 7 6.13 26.34 22.98
CA SER A 7 4.87 26.31 23.69
C SER A 7 5.06 25.83 25.12
N LYS A 8 4.54 26.58 26.09
CA LYS A 8 4.44 26.14 27.49
C LYS A 8 3.60 24.87 27.68
N ALA A 9 2.87 24.47 26.66
CA ALA A 9 2.08 23.25 26.63
C ALA A 9 2.85 22.05 26.02
N ALA A 10 4.03 22.25 25.48
CA ALA A 10 4.94 21.17 25.18
C ALA A 10 5.48 20.67 26.54
N SER A 11 5.04 19.52 27.00
CA SER A 11 5.32 19.11 28.36
C SER A 11 6.69 18.48 28.49
N HIS A 12 7.42 18.95 29.47
CA HIS A 12 8.41 18.16 30.20
C HIS A 12 7.71 17.51 31.40
N ASP A 13 6.73 16.68 31.16
CA ASP A 13 6.08 16.01 32.27
C ASP A 13 7.03 14.94 32.81
N LYS A 14 7.40 15.06 34.09
CA LYS A 14 8.37 14.20 34.79
C LYS A 14 7.98 12.72 34.85
N GLY A 15 6.87 12.34 34.32
CA GLY A 15 6.38 10.96 34.25
C GLY A 15 6.25 10.41 32.84
N GLN A 16 6.42 11.20 31.80
CA GLN A 16 6.33 10.73 30.43
C GLN A 16 7.74 10.60 29.84
N HIS A 17 8.11 9.37 29.54
CA HIS A 17 9.36 9.08 28.88
C HIS A 17 9.32 9.60 27.44
N PHE A 18 9.85 10.79 27.23
CA PHE A 18 10.22 11.26 25.91
C PHE A 18 11.39 10.40 25.44
N ARG A 19 11.17 9.53 24.49
CA ARG A 19 12.26 8.99 23.72
C ARG A 19 12.70 10.10 22.76
N LEU A 20 13.74 10.83 23.14
CA LEU A 20 14.54 11.61 22.21
C LEU A 20 15.18 10.59 21.29
N LEU A 21 14.63 10.40 20.11
CA LEU A 21 15.35 9.71 19.05
C LEU A 21 16.38 10.70 18.55
N ASP A 22 17.57 10.63 19.14
CA ASP A 22 18.76 11.22 18.56
C ASP A 22 19.16 10.34 17.38
N VAL A 23 18.59 10.65 16.23
CA VAL A 23 19.05 10.09 14.97
C VAL A 23 19.81 11.24 14.33
N ASP A 24 21.09 11.05 14.07
CA ASP A 24 21.93 12.00 13.38
C ASP A 24 21.16 12.63 12.21
N ASP A 25 21.10 13.97 12.17
CA ASP A 25 20.42 14.80 11.17
C ASP A 25 18.86 14.86 11.23
N TRP A 26 18.19 14.27 12.24
CA TRP A 26 16.76 14.41 12.39
C TRP A 26 16.39 15.48 13.44
N PRO A 27 15.41 16.35 13.17
CA PRO A 27 14.96 17.30 14.17
C PRO A 27 14.35 16.57 15.38
N LEU A 28 14.63 17.05 16.56
CA LEU A 28 14.02 16.56 17.81
C LEU A 28 12.48 16.65 17.71
N PHE A 29 11.81 15.54 17.90
CA PHE A 29 10.36 15.49 17.97
C PHE A 29 9.89 15.70 19.40
N ILE A 30 9.13 16.78 19.61
CA ILE A 30 8.46 17.01 20.88
C ILE A 30 7.02 16.51 20.74
N ARG A 31 6.62 15.59 21.61
CA ARG A 31 5.24 15.12 21.69
C ARG A 31 4.39 16.12 22.43
N VAL A 32 3.19 16.40 21.92
CA VAL A 32 2.22 17.24 22.58
C VAL A 32 1.63 16.50 23.77
N ASN A 33 1.59 17.15 24.94
CA ASN A 33 0.86 16.62 26.08
C ASN A 33 -0.64 16.70 25.83
N GLN A 34 -1.27 15.55 25.69
CA GLN A 34 -2.68 15.43 25.33
C GLN A 34 -3.65 15.79 26.46
N ASN A 35 -3.13 15.99 27.69
CA ASN A 35 -3.90 16.42 28.84
C ASN A 35 -3.92 17.95 28.99
N THR A 36 -3.43 18.68 28.00
CA THR A 36 -3.39 20.14 27.97
C THR A 36 -4.35 20.71 26.92
N GLY A 37 -4.68 21.99 27.03
CA GLY A 37 -5.54 22.68 26.06
C GLY A 37 -5.01 22.73 24.64
N ILE A 38 -3.69 22.54 24.45
CA ILE A 38 -3.08 22.58 23.11
C ILE A 38 -3.57 21.44 22.22
N GLN A 39 -3.86 20.26 22.76
CA GLN A 39 -4.40 19.15 21.99
C GLN A 39 -5.77 19.52 21.42
N LYS A 40 -6.62 20.19 22.21
CA LYS A 40 -7.91 20.69 21.77
C LYS A 40 -7.75 21.76 20.69
N GLU A 41 -6.88 22.73 20.90
CA GLU A 41 -6.60 23.79 19.92
C GLU A 41 -6.11 23.21 18.57
N ILE A 42 -5.22 22.20 18.60
CA ILE A 42 -4.76 21.51 17.38
C ILE A 42 -5.95 20.84 16.68
N ALA A 43 -6.79 20.14 17.43
CA ALA A 43 -7.95 19.45 16.87
C ALA A 43 -8.94 20.41 16.22
N GLU A 44 -9.27 21.52 16.90
CA GLU A 44 -10.16 22.57 16.38
C GLU A 44 -9.60 23.19 15.08
N ARG A 45 -8.30 23.48 15.03
CA ARG A 45 -7.64 23.99 13.82
C ARG A 45 -7.66 23.00 12.67
N LEU A 46 -7.36 21.73 12.94
CA LEU A 46 -7.42 20.68 11.94
C LEU A 46 -8.85 20.45 11.44
N GLY A 47 -9.83 20.46 12.33
CA GLY A 47 -11.26 20.37 11.99
C GLY A 47 -11.70 21.51 11.08
N LYS A 48 -11.26 22.75 11.37
CA LYS A 48 -11.52 23.91 10.52
C LYS A 48 -10.91 23.73 9.11
N ILE A 49 -9.64 23.34 9.01
CA ILE A 49 -8.97 23.09 7.73
C ILE A 49 -9.70 21.99 6.95
N TYR A 50 -10.05 20.90 7.62
CA TYR A 50 -10.80 19.79 7.04
C TYR A 50 -12.12 20.25 6.41
N HIS A 51 -12.90 21.05 7.15
CA HIS A 51 -14.15 21.60 6.69
C HIS A 51 -13.98 22.56 5.52
N GLU A 52 -13.09 23.56 5.65
CA GLU A 52 -12.87 24.60 4.63
C GLU A 52 -12.32 24.02 3.32
N ALA A 53 -11.46 22.99 3.39
CA ALA A 53 -10.93 22.30 2.23
C ALA A 53 -11.91 21.30 1.59
N GLY A 54 -13.04 21.01 2.25
CA GLY A 54 -14.02 20.04 1.75
C GLY A 54 -13.56 18.60 1.79
N PHE A 55 -12.61 18.25 2.66
CA PHE A 55 -12.12 16.88 2.79
C PHE A 55 -13.22 15.95 3.30
N ARG A 56 -13.15 14.69 2.88
CA ARG A 56 -14.09 13.62 3.27
C ARG A 56 -13.39 12.35 3.77
N PHE A 57 -12.07 12.36 3.76
CA PHE A 57 -11.20 11.29 4.20
C PHE A 57 -10.14 11.84 5.16
N VAL A 58 -9.72 11.01 6.11
CA VAL A 58 -8.59 11.31 6.99
C VAL A 58 -7.69 10.09 7.13
N TYR A 59 -6.39 10.32 7.16
CA TYR A 59 -5.37 9.33 7.45
C TYR A 59 -4.58 9.76 8.68
N PHE A 60 -4.54 8.89 9.68
CA PHE A 60 -3.77 9.10 10.91
C PHE A 60 -2.43 8.38 10.81
N ASP A 61 -1.39 9.14 10.58
CA ASP A 61 -0.03 8.67 10.38
C ASP A 61 0.84 8.76 11.64
N GLY A 62 2.00 8.06 11.64
CA GLY A 62 3.07 8.30 12.58
C GLY A 62 2.85 7.75 13.99
N ALA A 63 2.13 6.66 14.15
CA ALA A 63 1.83 6.06 15.45
C ALA A 63 2.45 4.67 15.68
N GLU A 64 3.24 4.16 14.73
CA GLU A 64 3.70 2.77 14.67
C GLU A 64 4.65 2.41 15.80
N ASP A 65 5.49 3.35 16.22
CA ASP A 65 6.56 3.11 17.20
C ASP A 65 6.19 3.54 18.62
N VAL A 66 4.91 3.72 18.90
CA VAL A 66 4.46 4.11 20.22
C VAL A 66 4.29 2.87 21.11
N PRO A 67 5.15 2.66 22.11
CA PRO A 67 5.08 1.48 22.95
C PRO A 67 3.91 1.56 23.95
N MET A 68 3.49 0.40 24.44
CA MET A 68 2.57 0.33 25.57
C MET A 68 3.18 1.00 26.82
N PRO A 69 2.40 1.73 27.63
CA PRO A 69 0.95 1.98 27.55
C PRO A 69 0.59 3.22 26.72
N TYR A 70 1.53 3.87 26.08
CA TYR A 70 1.34 5.17 25.40
C TYR A 70 0.44 5.13 24.16
N TRP A 71 0.15 3.96 23.63
CA TRP A 71 -0.84 3.77 22.57
C TRP A 71 -2.22 4.35 22.92
N TYR A 72 -2.56 4.39 24.21
CA TYR A 72 -3.79 5.05 24.69
C TYR A 72 -3.80 6.55 24.33
N ASN A 73 -2.67 7.23 24.52
CA ASN A 73 -2.54 8.64 24.19
C ASN A 73 -2.71 8.90 22.70
N VAL A 74 -2.19 8.02 21.84
CA VAL A 74 -2.38 8.10 20.39
C VAL A 74 -3.85 7.95 20.03
N SER A 75 -4.52 6.94 20.56
CA SER A 75 -5.94 6.70 20.31
C SER A 75 -6.80 7.87 20.74
N ARG A 76 -6.54 8.40 21.94
CA ARG A 76 -7.24 9.58 22.45
C ARG A 76 -7.03 10.80 21.56
N SER A 77 -5.80 11.05 21.13
CA SER A 77 -5.48 12.16 20.23
C SER A 77 -6.24 12.04 18.91
N GLN A 78 -6.24 10.87 18.31
CA GLN A 78 -6.97 10.57 17.08
C GLN A 78 -8.48 10.82 17.27
N MET A 79 -9.04 10.36 18.38
CA MET A 79 -10.46 10.58 18.71
C MET A 79 -10.82 12.06 18.86
N ILE A 80 -9.99 12.83 19.56
CA ILE A 80 -10.21 14.27 19.74
C ILE A 80 -10.21 14.97 18.38
N VAL A 81 -9.22 14.69 17.51
CA VAL A 81 -9.13 15.27 16.18
C VAL A 81 -10.31 14.82 15.30
N TYR A 82 -10.64 13.54 15.31
CA TYR A 82 -11.75 13.00 14.51
C TYR A 82 -13.09 13.65 14.86
N ASN A 83 -13.34 13.89 16.15
CA ASN A 83 -14.58 14.50 16.62
C ASN A 83 -14.76 15.96 16.19
N GLU A 84 -13.66 16.68 15.93
CA GLU A 84 -13.70 18.04 15.38
C GLU A 84 -13.89 18.09 13.85
N MET A 85 -13.74 16.98 13.15
CA MET A 85 -13.94 16.93 11.70
C MET A 85 -15.44 16.94 11.34
N LYS A 86 -15.90 18.00 10.68
CA LYS A 86 -17.28 18.17 10.25
C LYS A 86 -17.34 18.55 8.77
N PRO A 87 -18.17 17.91 7.93
CA PRO A 87 -18.96 16.72 8.27
C PRO A 87 -18.05 15.54 8.62
N THR A 88 -18.57 14.59 9.37
CA THR A 88 -17.82 13.37 9.73
C THR A 88 -17.19 12.73 8.50
N PRO A 89 -15.91 12.30 8.55
CA PRO A 89 -15.26 11.62 7.43
C PRO A 89 -16.08 10.44 6.92
N LEU A 90 -16.15 10.26 5.61
CA LEU A 90 -16.78 9.08 5.00
C LEU A 90 -16.06 7.80 5.40
N PHE A 91 -14.74 7.89 5.49
CA PHE A 91 -13.90 6.83 6.06
C PHE A 91 -12.59 7.42 6.56
N ALA A 92 -11.95 6.68 7.45
CA ALA A 92 -10.66 7.02 8.01
C ALA A 92 -9.74 5.80 7.95
N GLU A 93 -8.47 6.07 7.75
CA GLU A 93 -7.41 5.06 7.79
C GLU A 93 -6.30 5.52 8.73
N GLY A 94 -5.41 4.61 9.08
CA GLY A 94 -4.26 4.92 9.92
C GLY A 94 -3.12 3.94 9.73
N ALA A 95 -1.91 4.40 10.03
CA ALA A 95 -0.70 3.61 9.97
C ALA A 95 -0.71 2.49 11.01
N LEU A 96 -1.29 2.74 12.17
CA LEU A 96 -1.43 1.77 13.23
C LEU A 96 -2.89 1.66 13.69
N LYS A 97 -3.35 0.42 13.85
CA LYS A 97 -4.59 0.12 14.55
C LYS A 97 -4.35 0.19 16.06
N SER A 98 -5.06 1.09 16.70
CA SER A 98 -5.00 1.29 18.14
C SER A 98 -6.25 0.72 18.83
N HIS A 99 -6.25 0.78 20.16
CA HIS A 99 -7.36 0.30 20.98
C HIS A 99 -8.72 0.90 20.58
N TYR A 100 -8.77 2.19 20.23
CA TYR A 100 -9.97 2.85 19.72
C TYR A 100 -10.05 2.87 18.18
N GLY A 101 -9.05 2.32 17.49
CA GLY A 101 -8.98 2.39 16.05
C GLY A 101 -10.19 1.77 15.36
N TRP A 102 -10.73 0.68 15.88
CA TRP A 102 -11.89 0.01 15.33
C TRP A 102 -13.18 0.86 15.39
N HIS A 103 -13.25 1.90 16.22
CA HIS A 103 -14.38 2.83 16.26
C HIS A 103 -14.35 3.88 15.14
N ILE A 104 -13.18 4.25 14.66
CA ILE A 104 -13.01 5.36 13.72
C ILE A 104 -12.28 4.97 12.43
N LEU A 105 -11.43 3.95 12.47
CA LEU A 105 -10.65 3.50 11.32
C LEU A 105 -11.38 2.37 10.59
N SER A 106 -11.68 2.57 9.33
CA SER A 106 -12.20 1.51 8.45
C SER A 106 -11.11 0.58 7.98
N ARG A 107 -9.86 1.05 7.89
CA ARG A 107 -8.70 0.29 7.42
C ARG A 107 -7.43 0.70 8.14
N GLY A 108 -6.48 -0.24 8.22
CA GLY A 108 -5.12 0.00 8.67
C GLY A 108 -4.11 -0.40 7.59
N ASN A 109 -2.98 0.29 7.53
CA ASN A 109 -1.90 -0.03 6.61
C ASN A 109 -1.30 -1.40 6.91
N ALA A 110 -1.01 -2.16 5.86
CA ALA A 110 -0.32 -3.44 5.99
C ALA A 110 1.20 -3.29 5.85
N PHE A 111 1.65 -2.46 4.94
CA PHE A 111 3.07 -2.23 4.71
C PHE A 111 3.33 -0.83 4.13
N ASP A 112 4.60 -0.42 4.18
CA ASP A 112 5.10 0.83 3.64
C ASP A 112 5.77 0.63 2.27
N ILE A 113 6.42 1.66 1.73
CA ILE A 113 7.09 1.65 0.42
C ILE A 113 8.24 0.64 0.42
N PHE A 114 8.26 -0.24 -0.61
CA PHE A 114 9.34 -1.18 -0.84
C PHE A 114 9.97 -0.96 -2.22
N PRO A 115 11.29 -1.19 -2.35
CA PRO A 115 11.93 -1.29 -3.65
C PRO A 115 11.29 -2.39 -4.51
N PRO A 116 11.27 -2.24 -5.85
CA PRO A 116 10.67 -3.23 -6.75
C PRO A 116 11.14 -4.66 -6.51
N GLU A 117 12.41 -4.84 -6.20
CA GLU A 117 13.05 -6.14 -5.97
C GLU A 117 12.54 -6.82 -4.68
N ARG A 118 11.98 -6.05 -3.75
CA ARG A 118 11.45 -6.55 -2.47
C ARG A 118 9.92 -6.69 -2.44
N ILE A 119 9.24 -6.30 -3.49
CA ILE A 119 7.76 -6.33 -3.51
C ILE A 119 7.22 -7.74 -3.24
N ARG A 120 7.73 -8.76 -3.93
CA ARG A 120 7.26 -10.14 -3.73
C ARG A 120 7.52 -10.68 -2.33
N PRO A 121 8.73 -10.59 -1.77
CA PRO A 121 8.98 -11.01 -0.38
C PRO A 121 8.12 -10.24 0.63
N ALA A 122 7.93 -8.94 0.44
CA ALA A 122 7.08 -8.13 1.29
C ALA A 122 5.62 -8.60 1.24
N MET A 123 5.07 -8.79 0.04
CA MET A 123 3.70 -9.25 -0.12
C MET A 123 3.45 -10.62 0.48
N LYS A 124 4.38 -11.57 0.35
CA LYS A 124 4.29 -12.87 1.02
C LYS A 124 4.10 -12.71 2.53
N LYS A 125 4.92 -11.89 3.16
CA LYS A 125 4.84 -11.60 4.60
C LYS A 125 3.52 -10.91 4.98
N TYR A 126 3.11 -9.92 4.23
CA TYR A 126 1.93 -9.10 4.56
C TYR A 126 0.61 -9.78 4.24
N THR A 127 0.57 -10.68 3.24
CA THR A 127 -0.62 -11.49 2.98
C THR A 127 -1.01 -12.33 4.19
N LEU A 128 -0.04 -12.97 4.86
CA LEU A 128 -0.29 -13.72 6.10
C LEU A 128 -0.76 -12.78 7.22
N ARG A 129 -0.12 -11.64 7.38
CA ARG A 129 -0.52 -10.64 8.37
C ARG A 129 -1.93 -10.11 8.13
N CYS A 130 -2.32 -9.89 6.87
CA CYS A 130 -3.69 -9.50 6.51
C CYS A 130 -4.71 -10.55 6.95
N ALA A 131 -4.43 -11.83 6.69
CA ALA A 131 -5.29 -12.93 7.12
C ALA A 131 -5.50 -12.94 8.63
N GLU A 132 -4.42 -12.80 9.39
CA GLU A 132 -4.47 -12.74 10.85
C GLU A 132 -5.27 -11.53 11.37
N GLN A 133 -5.14 -10.38 10.75
CA GLN A 133 -5.84 -9.17 11.14
C GLN A 133 -7.33 -9.24 10.84
N ILE A 134 -7.71 -9.69 9.65
CA ILE A 134 -9.12 -9.85 9.26
C ILE A 134 -9.83 -10.85 10.18
N ALA A 135 -9.12 -11.89 10.62
CA ALA A 135 -9.66 -12.86 11.55
C ALA A 135 -9.87 -12.33 12.97
N LYS A 136 -9.17 -11.25 13.37
CA LYS A 136 -9.13 -10.78 14.76
C LYS A 136 -9.89 -9.48 15.02
N ASP A 137 -10.15 -8.66 14.01
CA ASP A 137 -10.80 -7.37 14.21
C ASP A 137 -11.76 -7.00 13.07
N PHE A 138 -12.55 -5.94 13.30
CA PHE A 138 -13.57 -5.45 12.36
C PHE A 138 -13.01 -4.52 11.28
N THR A 139 -11.73 -4.20 11.31
CA THR A 139 -11.12 -3.32 10.32
C THR A 139 -10.58 -4.12 9.15
N SER A 140 -10.71 -3.57 7.95
CA SER A 140 -10.06 -4.10 6.77
C SER A 140 -8.60 -3.68 6.71
N VAL A 141 -7.82 -4.31 5.85
CA VAL A 141 -6.42 -3.97 5.62
C VAL A 141 -6.31 -3.24 4.28
N ASN A 142 -5.62 -2.10 4.28
CA ASN A 142 -5.04 -1.52 3.08
C ASN A 142 -3.69 -2.20 2.86
N PHE A 143 -3.40 -2.70 1.66
CA PHE A 143 -2.08 -3.26 1.37
C PHE A 143 -0.96 -2.22 1.45
N GLY A 144 -1.32 -0.93 1.55
CA GLY A 144 -0.38 0.13 1.80
C GLY A 144 0.15 0.77 0.55
N TRP A 145 1.35 1.28 0.66
CA TRP A 145 1.95 2.21 -0.29
C TRP A 145 2.77 1.45 -1.34
N VAL A 146 2.22 1.33 -2.54
CA VAL A 146 2.92 0.72 -3.67
C VAL A 146 3.66 1.81 -4.43
N ASN A 147 4.98 1.71 -4.45
CA ASN A 147 5.83 2.68 -5.12
C ASN A 147 5.65 2.64 -6.64
N TYR A 148 5.61 3.81 -7.29
CA TYR A 148 5.74 3.93 -8.73
C TYR A 148 7.12 4.49 -9.05
N LEU A 149 8.00 3.64 -9.58
CA LEU A 149 9.41 3.96 -9.80
C LEU A 149 9.82 3.56 -11.21
N ALA A 150 10.39 4.50 -11.96
CA ALA A 150 10.96 4.23 -13.28
C ALA A 150 12.31 3.49 -13.17
N PRO A 151 12.67 2.68 -14.17
CA PRO A 151 14.00 2.06 -14.23
C PRO A 151 15.12 3.10 -14.21
N ASN A 152 16.19 2.79 -13.48
CA ASN A 152 17.41 3.59 -13.44
C ASN A 152 18.61 2.69 -13.10
N ASP A 153 19.80 3.26 -12.92
CA ASP A 153 21.04 2.50 -12.65
C ASP A 153 21.01 1.64 -11.37
N LYS A 154 20.04 1.87 -10.49
CA LYS A 154 19.92 1.20 -9.17
C LYS A 154 18.77 0.22 -9.10
N THR A 155 17.81 0.29 -10.01
CA THR A 155 16.60 -0.51 -9.98
C THR A 155 16.02 -0.74 -11.36
N ILE A 156 15.41 -1.90 -11.54
CA ILE A 156 14.66 -2.22 -12.76
C ILE A 156 13.32 -1.45 -12.85
N GLY A 157 12.97 -0.69 -11.81
CA GLY A 157 11.69 -0.02 -11.71
C GLY A 157 10.50 -0.98 -11.51
N MET A 158 9.33 -0.42 -11.30
CA MET A 158 8.11 -1.21 -11.18
C MET A 158 7.65 -1.70 -12.55
N GLN A 159 7.53 -3.01 -12.70
CA GLN A 159 7.17 -3.67 -13.96
C GLN A 159 5.72 -4.18 -13.94
N PRO A 160 5.08 -4.40 -15.09
CA PRO A 160 3.70 -4.85 -15.19
C PRO A 160 3.37 -6.10 -14.35
N ASP A 161 4.26 -7.08 -14.32
CA ASP A 161 4.09 -8.31 -13.53
C ASP A 161 4.11 -8.07 -12.02
N MET A 162 4.82 -7.06 -11.55
CA MET A 162 4.82 -6.68 -10.13
C MET A 162 3.46 -6.11 -9.71
N TYR A 163 2.85 -5.28 -10.56
CA TYR A 163 1.48 -4.81 -10.35
C TYR A 163 0.46 -5.93 -10.48
N GLU A 164 0.64 -6.85 -11.44
CA GLU A 164 -0.18 -8.05 -11.57
C GLU A 164 -0.19 -8.84 -10.26
N TYR A 165 0.99 -9.08 -9.67
CA TYR A 165 1.13 -9.78 -8.41
C TYR A 165 0.44 -9.04 -7.25
N ILE A 166 0.75 -7.75 -7.04
CA ILE A 166 0.20 -6.96 -5.94
C ILE A 166 -1.32 -6.83 -6.05
N CYS A 167 -1.81 -6.44 -7.22
CA CYS A 167 -3.24 -6.21 -7.42
C CYS A 167 -4.04 -7.50 -7.29
N SER A 168 -3.49 -8.64 -7.75
CA SER A 168 -4.14 -9.94 -7.56
C SER A 168 -4.34 -10.29 -6.08
N LYS A 169 -3.33 -10.04 -5.25
CA LYS A 169 -3.42 -10.26 -3.80
C LYS A 169 -4.39 -9.26 -3.15
N ALA A 170 -4.35 -7.99 -3.56
CA ALA A 170 -5.27 -6.98 -3.06
C ALA A 170 -6.73 -7.34 -3.35
N VAL A 171 -7.04 -7.79 -4.55
CA VAL A 171 -8.40 -8.24 -4.91
C VAL A 171 -8.80 -9.48 -4.12
N ALA A 172 -7.89 -10.43 -3.92
CA ALA A 172 -8.15 -11.64 -3.13
C ALA A 172 -8.62 -11.33 -1.70
N TRP A 173 -8.02 -10.31 -1.09
CA TRP A 173 -8.34 -9.85 0.26
C TRP A 173 -9.34 -8.69 0.30
N ASN A 174 -9.91 -8.33 -0.85
CA ASN A 174 -10.82 -7.18 -0.97
C ASN A 174 -10.23 -5.89 -0.38
N SER A 175 -8.92 -5.73 -0.53
CA SER A 175 -8.15 -4.62 0.01
C SER A 175 -7.81 -3.61 -1.09
N PRO A 176 -7.77 -2.30 -0.80
CA PRO A 176 -7.20 -1.32 -1.71
C PRO A 176 -5.68 -1.37 -1.70
N ILE A 177 -5.08 -0.77 -2.70
CA ILE A 177 -3.68 -0.34 -2.73
C ILE A 177 -3.63 1.17 -2.87
N SER A 178 -2.57 1.78 -2.35
CA SER A 178 -2.26 3.19 -2.56
C SER A 178 -1.03 3.30 -3.46
N LEU A 179 -1.16 3.97 -4.60
CA LEU A 179 -0.05 4.18 -5.51
C LEU A 179 0.71 5.44 -5.09
N VAL A 180 2.01 5.31 -4.81
CA VAL A 180 2.89 6.41 -4.44
C VAL A 180 3.89 6.67 -5.56
N GLY A 181 3.90 7.87 -6.07
CA GLY A 181 4.80 8.30 -7.12
C GLY A 181 4.65 9.77 -7.42
N ASN A 182 5.44 10.24 -8.34
CA ASN A 182 5.33 11.60 -8.84
C ASN A 182 5.14 11.60 -10.37
N LEU A 183 4.70 12.73 -10.90
CA LEU A 183 4.41 12.86 -12.33
C LEU A 183 5.64 12.56 -13.21
N LYS A 184 6.83 12.92 -12.76
CA LYS A 184 8.07 12.67 -13.50
C LYS A 184 8.37 11.18 -13.64
N GLU A 185 8.16 10.39 -12.58
CA GLU A 185 8.29 8.93 -12.63
C GLU A 185 7.30 8.31 -13.63
N LEU A 186 6.05 8.76 -13.59
CA LEU A 186 5.02 8.31 -14.53
C LEU A 186 5.37 8.65 -15.98
N GLN A 187 5.91 9.84 -16.24
CA GLN A 187 6.28 10.29 -17.58
C GLN A 187 7.53 9.58 -18.13
N ASN A 188 8.50 9.30 -17.25
CA ASN A 188 9.77 8.72 -17.65
C ASN A 188 9.76 7.20 -17.74
N HIS A 189 8.80 6.52 -17.14
CA HIS A 189 8.76 5.07 -17.15
C HIS A 189 8.28 4.55 -18.51
N PRO A 190 9.09 3.76 -19.25
CA PRO A 190 8.75 3.30 -20.60
C PRO A 190 7.57 2.32 -20.63
N ARG A 191 7.16 1.77 -19.50
CA ARG A 191 6.02 0.83 -19.35
C ARG A 191 4.84 1.43 -18.58
N THR A 192 4.73 2.74 -18.49
CA THR A 192 3.64 3.40 -17.74
C THR A 192 2.27 2.97 -18.25
N GLU A 193 2.07 2.92 -19.57
CA GLU A 193 0.79 2.50 -20.14
C GLU A 193 0.44 1.06 -19.74
N ASP A 194 1.40 0.15 -19.81
CA ASP A 194 1.21 -1.26 -19.45
C ASP A 194 0.93 -1.41 -17.95
N ASN A 195 1.68 -0.73 -17.10
CA ASN A 195 1.50 -0.72 -15.65
C ASN A 195 0.11 -0.23 -15.26
N LEU A 196 -0.31 0.91 -15.80
CA LEU A 196 -1.63 1.49 -15.52
C LEU A 196 -2.76 0.62 -16.08
N ARG A 197 -2.56 -0.05 -17.20
CA ARG A 197 -3.52 -0.99 -17.78
C ARG A 197 -3.73 -2.19 -16.86
N VAL A 198 -2.67 -2.76 -16.31
CA VAL A 198 -2.75 -3.86 -15.33
C VAL A 198 -3.52 -3.42 -14.09
N ILE A 199 -3.14 -2.29 -13.48
CA ILE A 199 -3.84 -1.76 -12.30
C ILE A 199 -5.31 -1.55 -12.60
N LYS A 200 -5.64 -0.92 -13.72
CA LYS A 200 -7.02 -0.67 -14.15
C LYS A 200 -7.83 -1.97 -14.27
N MET A 201 -7.28 -2.99 -14.91
CA MET A 201 -7.97 -4.28 -15.10
C MET A 201 -8.31 -4.93 -13.76
N TRP A 202 -7.38 -4.94 -12.81
CA TRP A 202 -7.62 -5.50 -11.48
C TRP A 202 -8.61 -4.67 -10.65
N GLU A 203 -8.57 -3.34 -10.74
CA GLU A 203 -9.57 -2.48 -10.11
C GLU A 203 -10.98 -2.69 -10.71
N GLU A 204 -11.09 -2.84 -12.04
CA GLU A 204 -12.36 -3.19 -12.69
C GLU A 204 -12.93 -4.51 -12.16
N VAL A 205 -12.10 -5.55 -12.06
CA VAL A 205 -12.47 -6.87 -11.51
C VAL A 205 -12.95 -6.76 -10.07
N LYS A 206 -12.24 -5.99 -9.25
CA LYS A 206 -12.60 -5.74 -7.85
C LYS A 206 -13.95 -5.02 -7.73
N LEU A 207 -14.11 -3.92 -8.46
CA LEU A 207 -15.33 -3.09 -8.41
C LEU A 207 -16.56 -3.83 -8.93
N GLN A 208 -16.40 -4.67 -9.95
CA GLN A 208 -17.48 -5.45 -10.54
C GLN A 208 -17.80 -6.73 -9.75
N GLY A 209 -16.92 -7.13 -8.83
CA GLY A 209 -17.12 -8.33 -8.01
C GLY A 209 -17.21 -9.63 -8.82
N VAL A 210 -16.52 -9.70 -9.97
CA VAL A 210 -16.69 -10.81 -10.93
C VAL A 210 -15.92 -12.10 -10.57
N LEU A 211 -15.00 -12.05 -9.60
CA LEU A 211 -14.29 -13.24 -9.13
C LEU A 211 -15.12 -14.00 -8.10
N THR A 212 -15.20 -15.30 -8.29
CA THR A 212 -15.78 -16.22 -7.32
C THR A 212 -14.89 -16.35 -6.08
N ASP A 213 -15.46 -16.78 -4.96
CA ASP A 213 -14.70 -17.04 -3.72
C ASP A 213 -13.57 -18.04 -3.95
N LYS A 214 -13.82 -19.10 -4.77
CA LYS A 214 -12.79 -20.06 -5.14
C LYS A 214 -11.62 -19.42 -5.86
N GLN A 215 -11.86 -18.49 -6.78
CA GLN A 215 -10.80 -17.74 -7.47
C GLN A 215 -10.05 -16.83 -6.51
N LYS A 216 -10.76 -16.15 -5.59
CA LYS A 216 -10.11 -15.35 -4.56
C LYS A 216 -9.22 -16.18 -3.64
N GLU A 217 -9.67 -17.39 -3.25
CA GLU A 217 -8.83 -18.32 -2.46
C GLU A 217 -7.54 -18.73 -3.21
N LEU A 218 -7.63 -19.01 -4.51
CA LEU A 218 -6.43 -19.28 -5.31
C LEU A 218 -5.45 -18.09 -5.31
N LEU A 219 -5.97 -16.88 -5.42
CA LEU A 219 -5.15 -15.67 -5.43
C LEU A 219 -4.53 -15.34 -4.07
N LYS A 220 -5.09 -15.85 -2.95
CA LYS A 220 -4.51 -15.68 -1.61
C LYS A 220 -3.20 -16.42 -1.42
N ASN A 221 -2.94 -17.47 -2.20
CA ASN A 221 -1.66 -18.18 -2.15
C ASN A 221 -0.51 -17.27 -2.59
N PRO A 222 0.43 -16.91 -1.69
CA PRO A 222 1.51 -15.98 -2.03
C PRO A 222 2.57 -16.56 -2.95
N GLU A 223 2.62 -17.89 -3.09
CA GLU A 223 3.61 -18.59 -3.93
C GLU A 223 3.15 -18.74 -5.38
N GLN A 224 1.85 -18.55 -5.64
CA GLN A 224 1.29 -18.68 -6.98
C GLN A 224 0.93 -17.33 -7.57
N GLU A 225 1.42 -17.06 -8.75
CA GLU A 225 1.12 -15.86 -9.53
C GLU A 225 0.13 -16.16 -10.67
N TYR A 226 -0.73 -15.20 -10.94
CA TYR A 226 -1.76 -15.32 -11.96
C TYR A 226 -1.77 -14.09 -12.85
N LEU A 227 -1.82 -14.31 -14.16
CA LEU A 227 -2.09 -13.30 -15.16
C LEU A 227 -3.61 -13.16 -15.34
N LEU A 228 -4.10 -11.93 -15.25
CA LEU A 228 -5.49 -11.60 -15.56
C LEU A 228 -5.63 -11.27 -17.04
N MET A 229 -6.53 -11.96 -17.72
CA MET A 229 -6.85 -11.68 -19.13
C MET A 229 -8.34 -11.52 -19.33
N LYS A 230 -8.71 -10.60 -20.22
CA LYS A 230 -10.08 -10.42 -20.69
C LYS A 230 -10.23 -11.12 -22.03
N ASP A 231 -11.22 -12.00 -22.17
CA ASP A 231 -11.51 -12.66 -23.44
C ASP A 231 -12.24 -11.71 -24.42
N LYS A 232 -12.47 -12.17 -25.66
CA LYS A 232 -13.18 -11.38 -26.68
C LYS A 232 -14.63 -11.07 -26.31
N LYS A 233 -15.22 -11.82 -25.38
CA LYS A 233 -16.59 -11.62 -24.88
C LYS A 233 -16.62 -10.70 -23.65
N GLY A 234 -15.46 -10.25 -23.18
CA GLY A 234 -15.35 -9.40 -22.01
C GLY A 234 -15.23 -10.15 -20.67
N ASN A 235 -15.16 -11.48 -20.66
CA ASN A 235 -15.03 -12.25 -19.42
C ASN A 235 -13.58 -12.27 -18.94
N TYR A 236 -13.39 -12.17 -17.63
CA TYR A 236 -12.09 -12.24 -17.01
C TYR A 236 -11.70 -13.67 -16.68
N GLN A 237 -10.45 -14.03 -16.95
CA GLN A 237 -9.88 -15.35 -16.69
C GLN A 237 -8.50 -15.23 -16.05
N LEU A 238 -8.20 -16.15 -15.15
CA LEU A 238 -6.93 -16.24 -14.44
C LEU A 238 -6.09 -17.38 -15.03
N TYR A 239 -4.86 -17.06 -15.39
CA TYR A 239 -3.89 -18.04 -15.90
C TYR A 239 -2.69 -18.08 -14.96
N PRO A 240 -2.37 -19.23 -14.33
CA PRO A 240 -1.11 -19.40 -13.63
C PRO A 240 0.04 -19.12 -14.59
N TYR A 241 1.01 -18.33 -14.17
CA TYR A 241 2.17 -18.01 -14.98
C TYR A 241 3.44 -18.02 -14.15
N ARG A 242 4.59 -18.16 -14.82
CA ARG A 242 5.89 -18.10 -14.17
C ARG A 242 6.89 -17.37 -15.04
N GLN A 243 7.82 -16.68 -14.41
CA GLN A 243 8.93 -16.03 -15.10
C GLN A 243 9.91 -17.07 -15.64
N ILE A 244 10.42 -16.84 -16.86
CA ILE A 244 11.41 -17.69 -17.53
C ILE A 244 12.74 -16.98 -17.79
N THR A 245 12.79 -15.66 -17.58
CA THR A 245 14.03 -14.87 -17.62
C THR A 245 14.43 -14.46 -16.19
N LYS A 246 15.73 -14.22 -15.99
CA LYS A 246 16.23 -13.62 -14.76
C LYS A 246 16.51 -12.15 -14.98
N ASP A 247 16.23 -11.34 -13.94
CA ASP A 247 16.28 -9.88 -14.02
C ASP A 247 17.70 -9.32 -14.16
N ASP A 248 18.69 -10.08 -13.66
CA ASP A 248 20.11 -9.74 -13.67
C ASP A 248 20.84 -10.14 -14.96
N GLU A 249 20.24 -11.00 -15.77
CA GLU A 249 20.88 -11.50 -16.98
C GLU A 249 20.54 -10.68 -18.23
N LYS A 250 19.32 -10.17 -18.34
CA LYS A 250 18.83 -9.44 -19.52
C LYS A 250 17.79 -8.38 -19.18
N PRO A 251 17.75 -7.26 -19.90
CA PRO A 251 16.73 -6.22 -19.71
C PRO A 251 15.34 -6.63 -20.25
N ILE A 252 15.09 -7.93 -20.41
CA ILE A 252 13.84 -8.49 -20.94
C ILE A 252 13.23 -9.41 -19.90
N ARG A 253 11.98 -9.13 -19.55
CA ARG A 253 11.16 -10.02 -18.75
C ARG A 253 10.28 -10.85 -19.65
N ALA A 254 10.26 -12.16 -19.40
CA ALA A 254 9.40 -13.09 -20.11
C ALA A 254 8.76 -14.09 -19.16
N PHE A 255 7.49 -14.38 -19.42
CA PHE A 255 6.66 -15.26 -18.61
C PHE A 255 5.92 -16.26 -19.49
N ILE A 256 5.79 -17.48 -19.00
CA ILE A 256 5.12 -18.58 -19.69
C ILE A 256 3.82 -18.97 -18.97
N PHE A 257 2.79 -19.26 -19.72
CA PHE A 257 1.51 -19.73 -19.23
C PHE A 257 0.82 -20.63 -20.25
N GLN A 258 -0.20 -21.37 -19.81
CA GLN A 258 -1.00 -22.25 -20.68
C GLN A 258 -2.37 -21.62 -20.95
N LYS A 259 -2.76 -21.58 -22.22
CA LYS A 259 -4.08 -21.09 -22.64
C LYS A 259 -4.67 -21.96 -23.74
N ALA A 260 -5.85 -22.55 -23.50
CA ALA A 260 -6.55 -23.40 -24.46
C ALA A 260 -5.65 -24.49 -25.08
N GLY A 261 -4.87 -25.20 -24.24
CA GLY A 261 -3.96 -26.27 -24.67
C GLY A 261 -2.70 -25.79 -25.38
N ARG A 262 -2.44 -24.49 -25.41
CA ARG A 262 -1.26 -23.89 -26.04
C ARG A 262 -0.34 -23.27 -25.01
N THR A 263 0.94 -23.44 -25.18
CA THR A 263 1.94 -22.69 -24.44
C THR A 263 2.05 -21.28 -25.01
N CYS A 264 1.86 -20.30 -24.15
CA CYS A 264 1.93 -18.87 -24.49
C CYS A 264 3.06 -18.22 -23.72
N ILE A 265 3.72 -17.24 -24.35
CA ILE A 265 4.78 -16.44 -23.76
C ILE A 265 4.38 -14.98 -23.90
N ILE A 266 4.44 -14.24 -22.79
CA ILE A 266 4.35 -12.78 -22.75
C ILE A 266 5.72 -12.23 -22.38
N TYR A 267 6.20 -11.23 -23.09
CA TYR A 267 7.50 -10.64 -22.81
C TYR A 267 7.55 -9.16 -23.18
N TRP A 268 8.45 -8.44 -22.53
CA TRP A 268 8.73 -7.03 -22.82
C TRP A 268 10.15 -6.65 -22.42
N HIS A 269 10.66 -5.59 -23.05
CA HIS A 269 11.90 -4.95 -22.62
C HIS A 269 11.61 -3.95 -21.49
N MET A 270 12.38 -3.98 -20.40
CA MET A 270 12.09 -3.19 -19.20
C MET A 270 12.24 -1.68 -19.41
N ASN A 271 13.20 -1.26 -20.23
CA ASN A 271 13.53 0.15 -20.44
C ASN A 271 13.79 0.53 -21.91
N GLY A 272 13.41 -0.28 -22.88
CA GLY A 272 13.67 0.01 -24.29
C GLY A 272 13.19 -1.07 -25.25
N THR A 273 14.06 -1.47 -26.17
CA THR A 273 13.84 -2.53 -27.15
C THR A 273 14.98 -3.55 -27.09
N GLY A 274 14.73 -4.78 -27.48
CA GLY A 274 15.72 -5.85 -27.49
C GLY A 274 15.20 -7.13 -28.13
N GLN A 275 16.09 -8.12 -28.26
CA GLN A 275 15.76 -9.44 -28.76
C GLN A 275 15.75 -10.46 -27.64
N LEU A 276 14.74 -11.31 -27.60
CA LEU A 276 14.64 -12.46 -26.73
C LEU A 276 14.84 -13.72 -27.57
N THR A 277 15.88 -14.48 -27.26
CA THR A 277 16.09 -15.81 -27.81
C THR A 277 15.67 -16.84 -26.77
N LEU A 278 14.79 -17.73 -27.14
CA LEU A 278 14.30 -18.80 -26.27
C LEU A 278 14.66 -20.14 -26.95
N ASP A 279 15.34 -21.02 -26.24
CA ASP A 279 15.49 -22.40 -26.59
C ASP A 279 14.22 -23.15 -26.25
N ILE A 280 13.43 -23.46 -27.28
CA ILE A 280 12.19 -24.22 -27.11
C ILE A 280 12.50 -25.66 -27.48
N GLU A 281 12.69 -26.52 -26.50
CA GLU A 281 12.72 -27.97 -26.74
C GLU A 281 11.35 -28.39 -27.26
N LYS A 282 11.34 -29.01 -28.44
CA LYS A 282 10.16 -29.67 -28.99
C LYS A 282 9.99 -30.99 -28.24
N ASN A 283 9.15 -31.01 -27.23
CA ASN A 283 8.55 -32.23 -26.66
C ASN A 283 7.34 -32.65 -27.45
#